data_6d1aecda865a3b3bf36d043a6d2ae089
#
_entry.id   6d1aecda865a3b3bf36d043a6d2ae089
#
_cell.length_a   1.000
_cell.length_b   1.000
_cell.length_c   1.000
_cell.angle_alpha   90.00
_cell.angle_beta   90.00
_cell.angle_gamma   90.00
#
_symmetry.space_group_name_H-M   'P 1'
#
loop_
_entity.id
_entity.type
_entity.pdbx_description
1 polymer ?
#
loop_
_entity_poly.entity_id
_entity_poly.type
_entity_poly.pdbx_seq_one_letter_code
_entity_poly.pdbx_strand_id
1 'polypeptide(L)'
;MDIYWVIHSGKTPKELVDKHPGRYVMWHIKDMDKITRDYSELGNGSIDYAKILPNAEKSGMKYYYLEQGGNFASTDMESAATSATYFKKNLRHLI
;
A
#
# COMPACT_ATOMS: atom_id res chain seq x y z
N MET A 1 8.93 3.87 3.15
CA MET A 1 7.67 4.03 3.93
C MET A 1 6.80 2.80 3.76
N ASP A 2 6.33 2.25 4.85
CA ASP A 2 5.32 1.19 4.82
C ASP A 2 3.94 1.83 5.02
N ILE A 3 3.16 1.87 3.96
CA ILE A 3 1.88 2.62 3.95
C ILE A 3 0.85 1.97 4.89
N TYR A 4 0.81 0.63 4.95
CA TYR A 4 -0.07 -0.09 5.87
C TYR A 4 0.20 0.32 7.32
N TRP A 5 1.47 0.30 7.75
CA TRP A 5 1.81 0.62 9.13
C TRP A 5 1.63 2.10 9.47
N VAL A 6 1.80 2.98 8.49
CA VAL A 6 1.47 4.41 8.68
C VAL A 6 -0.02 4.56 9.01
N ILE A 7 -0.89 3.93 8.22
CA ILE A 7 -2.34 3.98 8.44
C ILE A 7 -2.73 3.28 9.73
N HIS A 8 -2.14 2.12 10.01
CA HIS A 8 -2.38 1.35 11.24
C HIS A 8 -2.08 2.19 12.48
N SER A 9 -1.06 3.04 12.43
CA SER A 9 -0.68 3.95 13.52
C SER A 9 -1.54 5.21 13.64
N GLY A 10 -2.53 5.39 12.75
CA GLY A 10 -3.39 6.57 12.74
C GLY A 10 -2.80 7.79 12.02
N LYS A 11 -1.70 7.62 11.30
CA LYS A 11 -1.08 8.69 10.51
C LYS A 11 -1.50 8.59 9.04
N THR A 12 -1.24 9.64 8.27
CA THR A 12 -1.53 9.67 6.84
C THR A 12 -0.24 9.74 6.02
N PRO A 13 -0.11 8.90 4.97
CA PRO A 13 1.08 8.92 4.12
C PRO A 13 1.34 10.27 3.45
N LYS A 14 0.28 10.98 3.05
CA LYS A 14 0.39 12.30 2.43
C LYS A 14 1.03 13.32 3.37
N GLU A 15 0.61 13.35 4.63
CA GLU A 15 1.19 14.26 5.62
C GLU A 15 2.67 14.00 5.86
N LEU A 16 3.07 12.71 5.90
CA LEU A 16 4.48 12.37 6.07
C LEU A 16 5.33 12.84 4.88
N VAL A 17 4.83 12.64 3.66
CA VAL A 17 5.54 13.11 2.45
C VAL A 17 5.59 14.64 2.41
N ASP A 18 4.53 15.32 2.81
CA ASP A 18 4.50 16.79 2.87
C ASP A 18 5.50 17.37 3.87
N LYS A 19 5.66 16.69 5.02
CA LYS A 19 6.64 17.09 6.04
C LYS A 19 8.08 16.77 5.63
N HIS A 20 8.29 15.71 4.86
CA HIS A 20 9.63 15.20 4.52
C HIS A 20 9.73 14.87 3.03
N PRO A 21 9.60 15.86 2.13
CA PRO A 21 9.66 15.59 0.69
C PRO A 21 11.01 15.02 0.29
N GLY A 22 11.01 14.11 -0.69
CA GLY A 22 12.22 13.46 -1.18
C GLY A 22 12.77 12.34 -0.30
N ARG A 23 12.19 12.09 0.86
CA ARG A 23 12.76 11.18 1.87
C ARG A 23 12.34 9.73 1.72
N TYR A 24 11.13 9.48 1.23
CA TYR A 24 10.54 8.14 1.21
C TYR A 24 10.72 7.52 -0.18
N VAL A 25 11.94 7.05 -0.45
CA VAL A 25 12.34 6.54 -1.77
C VAL A 25 11.83 5.15 -2.09
N MET A 26 11.37 4.41 -1.07
CA MET A 26 10.80 3.07 -1.22
C MET A 26 9.48 2.98 -0.46
N TRP A 27 8.49 2.34 -1.09
CA TRP A 27 7.18 2.12 -0.47
C TRP A 27 6.86 0.65 -0.38
N HIS A 28 6.29 0.22 0.77
CA HIS A 28 5.53 -1.02 0.87
C HIS A 28 4.05 -0.71 0.75
N ILE A 29 3.39 -1.40 -0.15
CA ILE A 29 1.96 -1.27 -0.44
C ILE A 29 1.31 -2.59 -0.07
N LYS A 30 0.45 -2.58 0.94
CA LYS A 30 -0.31 -3.74 1.39
C LYS A 30 -1.64 -3.30 1.97
N ASP A 31 -2.63 -4.18 1.93
CA ASP A 31 -3.98 -3.85 2.37
C ASP A 31 -4.27 -4.37 3.78
N MET A 32 -5.35 -3.86 4.34
CA MET A 32 -5.76 -4.11 5.73
C MET A 32 -7.14 -4.74 5.74
N ASP A 33 -7.28 -5.88 6.42
CA ASP A 33 -8.58 -6.52 6.61
C ASP A 33 -9.57 -5.56 7.27
N LYS A 34 -10.81 -5.56 6.77
CA LYS A 34 -11.85 -4.62 7.20
C LYS A 34 -12.28 -4.81 8.64
N ILE A 35 -12.13 -6.02 9.18
CA ILE A 35 -12.63 -6.39 10.51
C ILE A 35 -11.47 -6.54 11.48
N THR A 36 -10.48 -7.37 11.13
CA THR A 36 -9.38 -7.73 12.03
C THR A 36 -8.23 -6.74 12.01
N ARG A 37 -8.13 -5.91 10.96
CA ARG A 37 -7.00 -5.03 10.67
C ARG A 37 -5.69 -5.78 10.41
N ASP A 38 -5.74 -7.07 10.18
CA ASP A 38 -4.64 -7.89 9.71
C ASP A 38 -4.36 -7.63 8.23
N TYR A 39 -3.42 -8.33 7.63
CA TYR A 39 -3.12 -8.19 6.21
C TYR A 39 -4.27 -8.72 5.35
N SER A 40 -4.38 -8.19 4.14
CA SER A 40 -5.35 -8.62 3.14
C SER A 40 -4.73 -8.48 1.75
N GLU A 41 -5.26 -9.22 0.78
CA GLU A 41 -4.95 -9.00 -0.63
C GLU A 41 -5.32 -7.58 -1.03
N LEU A 42 -4.46 -6.95 -1.81
CA LEU A 42 -4.68 -5.58 -2.27
C LEU A 42 -6.00 -5.48 -3.04
N GLY A 43 -6.84 -4.56 -2.64
CA GLY A 43 -8.18 -4.37 -3.18
C GLY A 43 -9.29 -5.07 -2.42
N ASN A 44 -8.97 -6.05 -1.58
CA ASN A 44 -9.94 -6.76 -0.74
C ASN A 44 -10.07 -6.17 0.66
N GLY A 45 -9.18 -5.25 1.01
CA GLY A 45 -9.15 -4.64 2.34
C GLY A 45 -9.89 -3.32 2.44
N SER A 46 -9.57 -2.58 3.50
CA SER A 46 -10.20 -1.31 3.86
C SER A 46 -9.46 -0.07 3.37
N ILE A 47 -8.24 -0.20 2.88
CA ILE A 47 -7.44 0.96 2.49
C ILE A 47 -7.85 1.44 1.11
N ASP A 48 -8.39 2.65 1.02
CA ASP A 48 -8.71 3.29 -0.25
C ASP A 48 -7.45 3.94 -0.83
N TYR A 49 -6.61 3.13 -1.46
CA TYR A 49 -5.34 3.56 -2.02
C TYR A 49 -5.47 4.68 -3.04
N ALA A 50 -6.56 4.73 -3.80
CA ALA A 50 -6.78 5.80 -4.77
C ALA A 50 -6.86 7.18 -4.09
N LYS A 51 -7.33 7.21 -2.84
CA LYS A 51 -7.44 8.46 -2.07
C LYS A 51 -6.18 8.79 -1.26
N ILE A 52 -5.48 7.75 -0.76
CA ILE A 52 -4.44 7.98 0.26
C ILE A 52 -3.01 7.95 -0.27
N LEU A 53 -2.79 7.46 -1.49
CA LEU A 53 -1.44 7.44 -2.06
C LEU A 53 -0.85 8.84 -2.10
N PRO A 54 0.34 9.04 -1.55
CA PRO A 54 1.03 10.32 -1.71
C PRO A 54 1.56 10.48 -3.14
N ASN A 55 1.96 11.69 -3.47
CA ASN A 55 2.60 11.96 -4.75
C ASN A 55 3.98 11.29 -4.81
N ALA A 56 4.19 10.40 -5.77
CA ALA A 56 5.41 9.61 -5.88
C ALA A 56 6.64 10.48 -6.16
N GLU A 57 6.51 11.49 -7.01
CA GLU A 57 7.60 12.41 -7.33
C GLU A 57 7.99 13.25 -6.10
N LYS A 58 7.02 13.80 -5.38
CA LYS A 58 7.26 14.56 -4.16
C LYS A 58 7.91 13.70 -3.08
N SER A 59 7.52 12.44 -2.98
CA SER A 59 8.13 11.46 -2.07
C SER A 59 9.58 11.13 -2.43
N GLY A 60 9.97 11.33 -3.67
CA GLY A 60 11.24 10.83 -4.21
C GLY A 60 11.24 9.32 -4.43
N MET A 61 10.05 8.72 -4.59
CA MET A 61 9.89 7.28 -4.71
C MET A 61 10.59 6.74 -5.96
N LYS A 62 11.44 5.73 -5.75
CA LYS A 62 12.16 5.02 -6.81
C LYS A 62 11.70 3.56 -6.94
N TYR A 63 11.30 2.96 -5.82
CA TYR A 63 10.89 1.56 -5.76
C TYR A 63 9.63 1.41 -4.93
N TYR A 64 8.79 0.46 -5.33
CA TYR A 64 7.64 0.04 -4.53
C TYR A 64 7.53 -1.47 -4.54
N TYR A 65 6.95 -2.02 -3.47
CA TYR A 65 6.77 -3.44 -3.28
C TYR A 65 5.33 -3.71 -2.87
N LEU A 66 4.66 -4.59 -3.59
CA LEU A 66 3.38 -5.14 -3.15
C LEU A 66 3.70 -6.25 -2.16
N GLU A 67 3.21 -6.12 -0.94
CA GLU A 67 3.58 -7.02 0.14
C GLU A 67 2.35 -7.51 0.90
N GLN A 68 2.39 -8.77 1.33
CA GLN A 68 1.44 -9.34 2.26
C GLN A 68 2.17 -10.32 3.15
N GLY A 69 2.28 -10.00 4.45
CA GLY A 69 3.06 -10.78 5.41
C GLY A 69 2.36 -12.02 5.95
N GLY A 70 1.11 -12.27 5.56
CA GLY A 70 0.32 -13.40 6.05
C GLY A 70 -1.16 -13.19 5.77
N ASN A 71 -2.01 -13.95 6.46
CA ASN A 71 -3.47 -13.91 6.32
C ASN A 71 -3.94 -14.08 4.86
N PHE A 72 -3.33 -15.03 4.16
CA PHE A 72 -3.67 -15.32 2.78
C PHE A 72 -5.04 -15.98 2.67
N ALA A 73 -5.87 -15.52 1.71
CA ALA A 73 -7.20 -16.08 1.48
C ALA A 73 -7.13 -17.56 1.02
N SER A 74 -6.07 -17.93 0.30
CA SER A 74 -5.80 -19.29 -0.15
C SER A 74 -4.30 -19.57 -0.03
N THR A 75 -3.54 -19.49 -1.12
CA THR A 75 -2.09 -19.64 -1.11
C THR A 75 -1.41 -18.27 -1.20
N ASP A 76 -0.16 -18.18 -0.76
CA ASP A 76 0.65 -16.97 -0.88
C ASP A 76 0.81 -16.54 -2.35
N MET A 77 0.99 -17.49 -3.27
CA MET A 77 1.13 -17.21 -4.70
C MET A 77 -0.18 -16.66 -5.30
N GLU A 78 -1.32 -17.21 -4.91
CA GLU A 78 -2.62 -16.71 -5.37
C GLU A 78 -2.90 -15.29 -4.82
N SER A 79 -2.55 -15.03 -3.58
CA SER A 79 -2.65 -13.70 -2.98
C SER A 79 -1.76 -12.70 -3.71
N ALA A 80 -0.53 -13.07 -4.03
CA ALA A 80 0.37 -12.24 -4.83
C ALA A 80 -0.22 -11.91 -6.21
N ALA A 81 -0.80 -12.90 -6.88
CA ALA A 81 -1.45 -12.71 -8.19
C ALA A 81 -2.66 -11.78 -8.10
N THR A 82 -3.49 -11.94 -7.07
CA THR A 82 -4.65 -11.08 -6.81
C THR A 82 -4.21 -9.63 -6.61
N SER A 83 -3.24 -9.41 -5.74
CA SER A 83 -2.71 -8.08 -5.44
C SER A 83 -2.08 -7.42 -6.66
N ALA A 84 -1.28 -8.17 -7.43
CA ALA A 84 -0.65 -7.67 -8.65
C ALA A 84 -1.68 -7.27 -9.72
N THR A 85 -2.73 -8.07 -9.90
CA THR A 85 -3.82 -7.78 -10.83
C THR A 85 -4.56 -6.50 -10.46
N TYR A 86 -4.93 -6.37 -9.18
CA TYR A 86 -5.58 -5.17 -8.68
C TYR A 86 -4.70 -3.92 -8.87
N PHE A 87 -3.44 -4.02 -8.50
CA PHE A 87 -2.49 -2.91 -8.64
C PHE A 87 -2.35 -2.44 -10.08
N LYS A 88 -2.14 -3.35 -11.01
CA LYS A 88 -2.00 -3.03 -12.44
C LYS A 88 -3.22 -2.31 -12.98
N LYS A 89 -4.40 -2.77 -12.59
CA LYS A 89 -5.68 -2.23 -13.08
C LYS A 89 -6.04 -0.88 -12.46
N ASN A 90 -5.79 -0.71 -11.16
CA ASN A 90 -6.39 0.39 -10.40
C ASN A 90 -5.40 1.42 -9.86
N LEU A 91 -4.14 1.07 -9.65
CA LEU A 91 -3.19 1.92 -8.92
C LEU A 91 -1.94 2.29 -9.70
N ARG A 92 -1.51 1.46 -10.64
CA ARG A 92 -0.24 1.68 -11.34
C ARG A 92 -0.15 3.05 -12.02
N HIS A 93 -1.25 3.53 -12.57
CA HIS A 93 -1.31 4.83 -13.24
C HIS A 93 -1.22 6.02 -12.29
N LEU A 94 -1.33 5.79 -10.98
CA LEU A 94 -1.23 6.82 -9.93
C LEU A 94 0.20 7.02 -9.41
N ILE A 95 1.10 6.17 -9.83
CA ILE A 95 2.50 6.17 -9.35
C ILE A 95 3.48 6.58 -10.44
#